data_6effa6a388f0c52305286029e3e65ec3
#
_entry.id   6effa6a388f0c52305286029e3e65ec3
#
_cell.length_a   1.000
_cell.length_b   1.000
_cell.length_c   1.000
_cell.angle_alpha   90.00
_cell.angle_beta   90.00
_cell.angle_gamma   90.00
#
_symmetry.space_group_name_H-M   'P 1'
#
loop_
_entity.id
_entity.type
_entity.pdbx_description
1 polymer ?
#
loop_
_entity_poly.entity_id
_entity_poly.type
_entity_poly.pdbx_seq_one_letter_code
_entity_poly.pdbx_strand_id
1 'polypeptide(L)'
;IDAKEDLSIQLHPNDDLAKERHNSFGKTEMWYVMQADESARLVVGFKKDSNQEEYLSHLENKNLVALLNESPVKKGDVFFLETGTIHAIGAGVVVAEIQQTSDVTYRIYDWDRVDANGNGRELHTELALDAINYNATDSKITYKEEANQSTLVVDCPYFITNIIALQDRFIWKRKKQAFTVFMCTNGQFEMVMNGEILRYRMGDTILIPACIENLT
;
A
#
# COMPACT_ATOMS: atom_id res chain seq x y z
N ILE A 1 0.20 -8.03 -4.09
CA ILE A 1 -1.20 -8.09 -4.58
C ILE A 1 -1.17 -8.01 -6.09
N ASP A 2 -1.87 -8.92 -6.74
CA ASP A 2 -2.08 -8.95 -8.20
C ASP A 2 -3.60 -8.78 -8.44
N ALA A 3 -4.01 -7.61 -8.86
CA ALA A 3 -5.40 -7.23 -9.01
C ALA A 3 -5.90 -7.52 -10.44
N LYS A 4 -6.57 -8.65 -10.65
CA LYS A 4 -7.22 -8.99 -11.93
C LYS A 4 -8.52 -8.22 -12.16
N GLU A 5 -9.13 -7.74 -11.09
CA GLU A 5 -10.36 -6.94 -11.08
C GLU A 5 -10.16 -5.75 -10.14
N ASP A 6 -10.98 -4.72 -10.27
CA ASP A 6 -10.99 -3.61 -9.32
C ASP A 6 -11.29 -4.15 -7.91
N LEU A 7 -10.40 -3.93 -6.96
CA LEU A 7 -10.64 -4.30 -5.56
C LEU A 7 -11.66 -3.34 -4.94
N SER A 8 -12.31 -3.78 -3.85
CA SER A 8 -13.30 -2.92 -3.18
C SER A 8 -12.70 -1.59 -2.74
N ILE A 9 -13.49 -0.54 -2.82
CA ILE A 9 -13.14 0.75 -2.23
C ILE A 9 -13.27 0.62 -0.71
N GLN A 10 -12.20 0.94 -0.01
CA GLN A 10 -12.06 0.72 1.43
C GLN A 10 -11.18 1.78 2.08
N LEU A 11 -11.13 1.75 3.41
CA LEU A 11 -10.18 2.48 4.21
C LEU A 11 -9.86 1.71 5.49
N HIS A 12 -8.88 2.20 6.22
CA HIS A 12 -8.48 1.61 7.50
C HIS A 12 -8.58 2.63 8.63
N PRO A 13 -9.08 2.24 9.82
CA PRO A 13 -9.09 3.10 10.99
C PRO A 13 -7.67 3.34 11.51
N ASN A 14 -7.47 4.42 12.27
CA ASN A 14 -6.24 4.66 13.01
C ASN A 14 -6.12 3.71 14.21
N ASP A 15 -4.97 3.76 14.92
CA ASP A 15 -4.69 2.88 16.05
C ASP A 15 -5.73 3.02 17.17
N ASP A 16 -6.19 4.23 17.47
CA ASP A 16 -7.14 4.48 18.55
C ASP A 16 -8.50 3.85 18.25
N LEU A 17 -9.07 4.11 17.08
CA LEU A 17 -10.33 3.51 16.64
C LEU A 17 -10.23 2.00 16.48
N ALA A 18 -9.13 1.50 15.92
CA ALA A 18 -8.90 0.06 15.76
C ALA A 18 -8.79 -0.62 17.14
N LYS A 19 -8.13 0.02 18.10
CA LYS A 19 -8.03 -0.48 19.47
C LYS A 19 -9.37 -0.49 20.18
N GLU A 20 -10.12 0.60 20.08
CA GLU A 20 -11.42 0.74 20.72
C GLU A 20 -12.44 -0.27 20.19
N ARG A 21 -12.55 -0.41 18.86
CA ARG A 21 -13.62 -1.17 18.20
C ARG A 21 -13.29 -2.64 17.96
N HIS A 22 -12.02 -2.96 17.77
CA HIS A 22 -11.59 -4.29 17.32
C HIS A 22 -10.50 -4.91 18.18
N ASN A 23 -10.02 -4.20 19.21
CA ASN A 23 -8.83 -4.58 20.00
C ASN A 23 -7.61 -4.92 19.10
N SER A 24 -7.43 -4.17 18.03
CA SER A 24 -6.41 -4.33 17.00
C SER A 24 -5.60 -3.05 16.80
N PHE A 25 -4.79 -3.02 15.77
CA PHE A 25 -3.99 -1.88 15.33
C PHE A 25 -4.65 -1.20 14.12
N GLY A 26 -4.31 0.05 13.88
CA GLY A 26 -4.57 0.72 12.62
C GLY A 26 -3.79 0.07 11.47
N LYS A 27 -4.03 0.55 10.24
CA LYS A 27 -3.37 0.00 9.07
C LYS A 27 -2.89 1.11 8.15
N THR A 28 -1.79 1.76 8.55
CA THR A 28 -1.01 2.61 7.66
C THR A 28 -0.26 1.73 6.68
N GLU A 29 -0.27 2.10 5.41
CA GLU A 29 0.35 1.28 4.36
C GLU A 29 1.03 2.13 3.28
N MET A 30 1.86 1.50 2.49
CA MET A 30 2.38 2.05 1.26
C MET A 30 2.31 1.02 0.14
N TRP A 31 2.17 1.50 -1.08
CA TRP A 31 2.19 0.70 -2.28
C TRP A 31 3.34 1.08 -3.20
N TYR A 32 4.07 0.08 -3.67
CA TYR A 32 5.00 0.20 -4.78
C TYR A 32 4.41 -0.54 -5.98
N VAL A 33 4.18 0.16 -7.09
CA VAL A 33 3.62 -0.43 -8.31
C VAL A 33 4.70 -1.24 -9.02
N MET A 34 4.59 -2.57 -8.96
CA MET A 34 5.52 -3.49 -9.62
C MET A 34 5.23 -3.65 -11.11
N GLN A 35 3.93 -3.63 -11.46
CA GLN A 35 3.43 -3.71 -12.83
C GLN A 35 2.10 -2.98 -12.94
N ALA A 36 1.84 -2.37 -14.08
CA ALA A 36 0.57 -1.77 -14.42
C ALA A 36 0.28 -1.98 -15.91
N ASP A 37 -0.95 -2.36 -16.24
CA ASP A 37 -1.44 -2.40 -17.60
C ASP A 37 -1.67 -0.97 -18.13
N GLU A 38 -1.85 -0.78 -19.43
CA GLU A 38 -1.90 0.55 -20.07
C GLU A 38 -3.00 1.47 -19.50
N SER A 39 -4.13 0.92 -19.06
CA SER A 39 -5.25 1.66 -18.49
C SER A 39 -5.38 1.51 -16.98
N ALA A 40 -4.39 0.93 -16.33
CA ALA A 40 -4.43 0.63 -14.90
C ALA A 40 -4.42 1.92 -14.07
N ARG A 41 -5.17 1.91 -12.97
CA ARG A 41 -5.32 3.04 -12.06
C ARG A 41 -5.39 2.59 -10.60
N LEU A 42 -5.12 3.50 -9.72
CA LEU A 42 -5.43 3.41 -8.30
C LEU A 42 -6.47 4.48 -7.94
N VAL A 43 -7.32 4.16 -6.99
CA VAL A 43 -8.16 5.15 -6.31
C VAL A 43 -7.47 5.52 -5.00
N VAL A 44 -7.16 6.80 -4.79
CA VAL A 44 -6.48 7.24 -3.56
C VAL A 44 -6.97 8.63 -3.13
N GLY A 45 -7.75 8.66 -2.05
CA GLY A 45 -8.30 9.86 -1.44
C GLY A 45 -9.42 10.53 -2.25
N PHE A 46 -9.78 11.71 -1.82
CA PHE A 46 -10.75 12.57 -2.51
C PHE A 46 -10.07 13.45 -3.57
N LYS A 47 -10.80 13.82 -4.64
CA LYS A 47 -10.34 14.79 -5.65
C LYS A 47 -10.16 16.20 -5.10
N LYS A 48 -10.96 16.57 -4.10
CA LYS A 48 -10.97 17.84 -3.38
C LYS A 48 -11.43 17.58 -1.96
N ASP A 49 -11.21 18.51 -1.06
CA ASP A 49 -11.78 18.43 0.29
C ASP A 49 -13.27 18.20 0.21
N SER A 50 -13.76 17.29 1.03
CA SER A 50 -15.15 16.86 1.13
C SER A 50 -15.60 16.91 2.59
N ASN A 51 -16.77 16.38 2.87
CA ASN A 51 -17.32 16.23 4.19
C ASN A 51 -18.29 15.04 4.25
N GLN A 52 -18.71 14.69 5.45
CA GLN A 52 -19.59 13.54 5.68
C GLN A 52 -20.90 13.63 4.91
N GLU A 53 -21.52 14.83 4.81
CA GLU A 53 -22.79 15.03 4.12
C GLU A 53 -22.64 14.78 2.61
N GLU A 54 -21.63 15.37 1.98
CA GLU A 54 -21.31 15.16 0.56
C GLU A 54 -21.00 13.69 0.27
N TYR A 55 -20.19 13.05 1.14
CA TYR A 55 -19.86 11.63 1.03
C TYR A 55 -21.11 10.74 1.08
N LEU A 56 -21.98 10.93 2.09
CA LEU A 56 -23.22 10.15 2.24
C LEU A 56 -24.17 10.35 1.06
N SER A 57 -24.33 11.60 0.61
CA SER A 57 -25.16 11.90 -0.57
C SER A 57 -24.68 11.18 -1.82
N HIS A 58 -23.35 11.14 -2.05
CA HIS A 58 -22.78 10.42 -3.20
C HIS A 58 -22.90 8.90 -3.05
N LEU A 59 -22.78 8.38 -1.84
CA LEU A 59 -22.93 6.95 -1.56
C LEU A 59 -24.38 6.48 -1.82
N GLU A 60 -25.38 7.22 -1.29
CA GLU A 60 -26.80 6.95 -1.50
C GLU A 60 -27.21 7.01 -2.98
N ASN A 61 -26.66 7.96 -3.72
CA ASN A 61 -26.89 8.11 -5.16
C ASN A 61 -26.05 7.16 -6.03
N LYS A 62 -25.32 6.20 -5.43
CA LYS A 62 -24.43 5.24 -6.12
C LYS A 62 -23.39 5.93 -7.03
N ASN A 63 -22.88 7.06 -6.62
CA ASN A 63 -21.94 7.90 -7.38
C ASN A 63 -20.69 8.25 -6.57
N LEU A 64 -20.28 7.38 -5.63
CA LEU A 64 -19.14 7.62 -4.75
C LEU A 64 -17.84 7.88 -5.54
N VAL A 65 -17.61 7.12 -6.61
CA VAL A 65 -16.38 7.22 -7.44
C VAL A 65 -16.19 8.64 -8.01
N ALA A 66 -17.25 9.40 -8.24
CA ALA A 66 -17.15 10.78 -8.73
C ALA A 66 -16.41 11.72 -7.76
N LEU A 67 -16.46 11.44 -6.44
CA LEU A 67 -15.71 12.19 -5.43
C LEU A 67 -14.24 11.79 -5.34
N LEU A 68 -13.90 10.55 -5.71
CA LEU A 68 -12.63 9.94 -5.43
C LEU A 68 -11.59 10.25 -6.51
N ASN A 69 -10.34 10.38 -6.09
CA ASN A 69 -9.22 10.63 -6.97
C ASN A 69 -8.74 9.32 -7.62
N GLU A 70 -8.95 9.19 -8.92
CA GLU A 70 -8.43 8.09 -9.75
C GLU A 70 -7.11 8.54 -10.37
N SER A 71 -6.03 7.86 -10.04
CA SER A 71 -4.69 8.15 -10.51
C SER A 71 -4.23 7.08 -11.49
N PRO A 72 -4.00 7.40 -12.77
CA PRO A 72 -3.28 6.50 -13.68
C PRO A 72 -1.90 6.17 -13.10
N VAL A 73 -1.50 4.92 -13.21
CA VAL A 73 -0.25 4.45 -12.60
C VAL A 73 0.63 3.72 -13.60
N LYS A 74 1.91 3.70 -13.28
CA LYS A 74 2.93 2.95 -14.01
C LYS A 74 3.88 2.27 -13.03
N LYS A 75 4.61 1.28 -13.51
CA LYS A 75 5.69 0.65 -12.74
C LYS A 75 6.63 1.69 -12.14
N GLY A 76 6.96 1.53 -10.86
CA GLY A 76 7.81 2.42 -10.08
C GLY A 76 7.06 3.53 -9.34
N ASP A 77 5.77 3.73 -9.60
CA ASP A 77 4.98 4.68 -8.80
C ASP A 77 4.86 4.19 -7.36
N VAL A 78 4.91 5.13 -6.42
CA VAL A 78 4.78 4.87 -4.98
C VAL A 78 3.67 5.73 -4.40
N PHE A 79 2.88 5.14 -3.52
CA PHE A 79 1.83 5.83 -2.77
C PHE A 79 1.98 5.52 -1.28
N PHE A 80 1.83 6.54 -0.45
CA PHE A 80 1.74 6.40 1.00
C PHE A 80 0.30 6.68 1.44
N LEU A 81 -0.29 5.72 2.14
CA LEU A 81 -1.69 5.76 2.54
C LEU A 81 -1.77 5.80 4.07
N GLU A 82 -1.98 7.01 4.58
CA GLU A 82 -2.30 7.19 5.99
C GLU A 82 -3.68 6.60 6.29
N THR A 83 -3.89 6.18 7.53
CA THR A 83 -5.20 5.72 8.01
C THR A 83 -6.28 6.76 7.70
N GLY A 84 -7.48 6.29 7.37
CA GLY A 84 -8.60 7.14 6.94
C GLY A 84 -8.60 7.51 5.47
N THR A 85 -7.51 7.28 4.73
CA THR A 85 -7.49 7.50 3.28
C THR A 85 -8.34 6.45 2.57
N ILE A 86 -9.37 6.88 1.85
CA ILE A 86 -10.16 5.98 0.99
C ILE A 86 -9.29 5.54 -0.19
N HIS A 87 -9.27 4.22 -0.47
CA HIS A 87 -8.43 3.70 -1.52
C HIS A 87 -8.98 2.42 -2.17
N ALA A 88 -8.52 2.14 -3.39
CA ALA A 88 -8.72 0.86 -4.07
C ALA A 88 -7.62 0.62 -5.09
N ILE A 89 -7.25 -0.64 -5.27
CA ILE A 89 -6.35 -1.08 -6.34
C ILE A 89 -7.23 -1.45 -7.55
N GLY A 90 -7.01 -0.77 -8.66
CA GLY A 90 -7.70 -1.05 -9.92
C GLY A 90 -7.19 -2.31 -10.61
N ALA A 91 -7.98 -2.83 -11.51
CA ALA A 91 -7.62 -3.98 -12.33
C ALA A 91 -6.32 -3.73 -13.13
N GLY A 92 -5.53 -4.79 -13.34
CA GLY A 92 -4.29 -4.73 -14.09
C GLY A 92 -3.09 -4.15 -13.33
N VAL A 93 -3.21 -3.95 -12.01
CA VAL A 93 -2.11 -3.46 -11.16
C VAL A 93 -1.54 -4.58 -10.32
N VAL A 94 -0.20 -4.68 -10.30
CA VAL A 94 0.52 -5.50 -9.32
C VAL A 94 1.28 -4.58 -8.39
N VAL A 95 1.00 -4.66 -7.08
CA VAL A 95 1.67 -3.84 -6.05
C VAL A 95 2.40 -4.71 -5.03
N ALA A 96 3.55 -4.21 -4.58
CA ALA A 96 4.11 -4.59 -3.30
C ALA A 96 3.51 -3.67 -2.24
N GLU A 97 2.75 -4.25 -1.32
CA GLU A 97 2.14 -3.55 -0.19
C GLU A 97 2.96 -3.77 1.07
N ILE A 98 3.35 -2.70 1.71
CA ILE A 98 4.00 -2.68 3.02
C ILE A 98 3.07 -1.97 3.99
N GLN A 99 2.72 -2.62 5.11
CA GLN A 99 1.68 -2.15 6.02
C GLN A 99 1.98 -2.46 7.48
N GLN A 100 1.24 -1.82 8.40
CA GLN A 100 1.14 -2.30 9.78
C GLN A 100 0.53 -3.71 9.80
N THR A 101 0.89 -4.51 10.82
CA THR A 101 0.33 -5.85 11.03
C THR A 101 -1.11 -5.73 11.54
N SER A 102 -2.05 -5.48 10.64
CA SER A 102 -3.49 -5.39 10.90
C SER A 102 -4.27 -5.87 9.67
N ASP A 103 -5.47 -6.37 9.92
CA ASP A 103 -6.44 -6.80 8.90
C ASP A 103 -7.76 -6.00 8.98
N VAL A 104 -7.83 -4.99 9.86
CA VAL A 104 -9.03 -4.17 10.04
C VAL A 104 -9.28 -3.32 8.81
N THR A 105 -10.39 -3.60 8.13
CA THR A 105 -10.77 -2.96 6.87
C THR A 105 -12.22 -2.54 6.90
N TYR A 106 -12.48 -1.28 6.59
CA TYR A 106 -13.83 -0.76 6.37
C TYR A 106 -14.09 -0.66 4.87
N ARG A 107 -14.81 -1.65 4.32
CA ARG A 107 -15.27 -1.65 2.94
C ARG A 107 -16.47 -0.72 2.81
N ILE A 108 -16.39 0.24 1.90
CA ILE A 108 -17.43 1.25 1.70
C ILE A 108 -18.18 1.09 0.36
N TYR A 109 -17.55 0.47 -0.64
CA TYR A 109 -18.19 0.15 -1.91
C TYR A 109 -17.51 -1.04 -2.58
N ASP A 110 -18.27 -1.91 -3.21
CA ASP A 110 -17.77 -3.12 -3.85
C ASP A 110 -18.27 -3.32 -5.28
N TRP A 111 -18.43 -2.23 -6.02
CA TRP A 111 -18.81 -2.25 -7.45
C TRP A 111 -20.14 -2.97 -7.72
N ASP A 112 -21.05 -2.96 -6.74
CA ASP A 112 -22.34 -3.68 -6.77
C ASP A 112 -22.21 -5.19 -7.08
N ARG A 113 -21.02 -5.79 -6.79
CA ARG A 113 -20.76 -7.21 -6.99
C ARG A 113 -21.56 -8.06 -6.02
N VAL A 114 -22.03 -9.20 -6.54
CA VAL A 114 -22.74 -10.21 -5.76
C VAL A 114 -22.12 -11.59 -5.99
N ASP A 115 -22.26 -12.46 -5.00
CA ASP A 115 -21.87 -13.87 -5.10
C ASP A 115 -22.85 -14.68 -5.97
N ALA A 116 -22.62 -15.97 -6.12
CA ALA A 116 -23.49 -16.88 -6.89
C ALA A 116 -24.93 -16.97 -6.34
N ASN A 117 -25.16 -16.53 -5.10
CA ASN A 117 -26.48 -16.52 -4.44
C ASN A 117 -27.14 -15.14 -4.51
N GLY A 118 -26.50 -14.15 -5.12
CA GLY A 118 -27.00 -12.77 -5.22
C GLY A 118 -26.69 -11.90 -4.02
N ASN A 119 -25.81 -12.31 -3.08
CA ASN A 119 -25.45 -11.54 -1.90
C ASN A 119 -24.19 -10.68 -2.17
N GLY A 120 -24.27 -9.40 -1.84
CA GLY A 120 -23.12 -8.51 -1.80
C GLY A 120 -22.23 -8.79 -0.58
N ARG A 121 -20.94 -8.40 -0.66
CA ARG A 121 -20.08 -8.39 0.52
C ARG A 121 -20.55 -7.33 1.52
N GLU A 122 -20.32 -7.58 2.80
CA GLU A 122 -20.64 -6.64 3.87
C GLU A 122 -19.95 -5.29 3.62
N LEU A 123 -20.70 -4.21 3.78
CA LEU A 123 -20.24 -2.83 3.76
C LEU A 123 -20.23 -2.25 5.19
N HIS A 124 -19.21 -1.47 5.51
CA HIS A 124 -18.97 -0.92 6.84
C HIS A 124 -19.22 0.59 6.87
N THR A 125 -20.31 1.05 6.23
CA THR A 125 -20.58 2.47 6.00
C THR A 125 -20.55 3.28 7.31
N GLU A 126 -21.31 2.84 8.33
CA GLU A 126 -21.38 3.56 9.61
C GLU A 126 -20.02 3.61 10.33
N LEU A 127 -19.29 2.51 10.35
CA LEU A 127 -17.97 2.46 10.96
C LEU A 127 -16.93 3.33 10.24
N ALA A 128 -17.12 3.52 8.94
CA ALA A 128 -16.22 4.31 8.11
C ALA A 128 -16.33 5.82 8.39
N LEU A 129 -17.52 6.33 8.77
CA LEU A 129 -17.76 7.77 8.91
C LEU A 129 -16.79 8.47 9.86
N ASP A 130 -16.47 7.83 10.99
CA ASP A 130 -15.54 8.38 11.98
C ASP A 130 -14.06 8.15 11.60
N ALA A 131 -13.82 7.27 10.65
CA ALA A 131 -12.46 6.90 10.25
C ALA A 131 -11.98 7.65 9.00
N ILE A 132 -12.90 8.17 8.17
CA ILE A 132 -12.57 8.82 6.90
C ILE A 132 -11.81 10.14 7.14
N ASN A 133 -10.68 10.28 6.44
CA ASN A 133 -10.07 11.59 6.23
C ASN A 133 -10.73 12.26 5.01
N TYR A 134 -11.57 13.26 5.27
CA TYR A 134 -12.31 13.96 4.22
C TYR A 134 -11.49 15.01 3.44
N ASN A 135 -10.24 15.26 3.84
CA ASN A 135 -9.38 16.18 3.10
C ASN A 135 -8.78 15.49 1.88
N ALA A 136 -8.61 16.24 0.81
CA ALA A 136 -7.81 15.80 -0.33
C ALA A 136 -6.34 15.67 0.10
N THR A 137 -5.72 14.58 -0.28
CA THR A 137 -4.32 14.29 0.07
C THR A 137 -3.51 13.95 -1.18
N ASP A 138 -2.27 14.45 -1.24
CA ASP A 138 -1.30 13.99 -2.24
C ASP A 138 -0.53 12.80 -1.65
N SER A 139 -1.03 11.62 -1.93
CA SER A 139 -0.44 10.37 -1.44
C SER A 139 0.69 9.83 -2.33
N LYS A 140 0.91 10.42 -3.51
CA LYS A 140 1.94 9.96 -4.44
C LYS A 140 3.31 10.50 -4.04
N ILE A 141 4.24 9.57 -3.78
CA ILE A 141 5.61 9.90 -3.39
C ILE A 141 6.49 10.09 -4.63
N THR A 142 7.16 11.22 -4.69
CA THR A 142 8.20 11.48 -5.70
C THR A 142 9.57 11.16 -5.10
N TYR A 143 10.34 10.34 -5.78
CA TYR A 143 11.69 9.95 -5.37
C TYR A 143 12.61 9.87 -6.61
N LYS A 144 13.91 9.87 -6.37
CA LYS A 144 14.93 9.76 -7.43
C LYS A 144 15.83 8.59 -7.11
N GLU A 145 15.80 7.58 -7.95
CA GLU A 145 16.71 6.43 -7.82
C GLU A 145 18.15 6.83 -8.18
N GLU A 146 19.08 6.35 -7.36
CA GLU A 146 20.52 6.44 -7.64
C GLU A 146 21.08 5.03 -7.67
N ALA A 147 21.86 4.72 -8.72
CA ALA A 147 22.43 3.39 -8.92
C ALA A 147 23.28 2.96 -7.73
N ASN A 148 23.05 1.74 -7.24
CA ASN A 148 23.79 1.13 -6.13
C ASN A 148 23.72 1.92 -4.81
N GLN A 149 22.67 2.71 -4.61
CA GLN A 149 22.42 3.45 -3.38
C GLN A 149 21.03 3.16 -2.83
N SER A 150 20.88 3.33 -1.53
CA SER A 150 19.60 3.18 -0.83
C SER A 150 18.89 4.53 -0.80
N THR A 151 17.84 4.68 -1.58
CA THR A 151 16.99 5.86 -1.64
C THR A 151 15.83 5.70 -0.68
N LEU A 152 15.69 6.63 0.27
CA LEU A 152 14.54 6.68 1.17
C LEU A 152 13.26 7.03 0.39
N VAL A 153 12.19 6.28 0.63
CA VAL A 153 10.89 6.49 -0.01
C VAL A 153 9.83 6.84 1.03
N VAL A 154 9.71 6.05 2.09
CA VAL A 154 8.78 6.29 3.20
C VAL A 154 9.51 6.12 4.52
N ASP A 155 9.32 7.05 5.44
CA ASP A 155 9.74 6.96 6.85
C ASP A 155 8.55 7.36 7.71
N CYS A 156 7.93 6.39 8.37
CA CYS A 156 6.79 6.59 9.26
C CYS A 156 6.99 5.86 10.59
N PRO A 157 6.14 6.05 11.60
CA PRO A 157 6.28 5.39 12.90
C PRO A 157 6.32 3.87 12.85
N TYR A 158 5.79 3.26 11.81
CA TYR A 158 5.56 1.82 11.69
C TYR A 158 6.62 1.09 10.85
N PHE A 159 7.11 1.73 9.78
CA PHE A 159 8.13 1.15 8.91
C PHE A 159 8.94 2.23 8.19
N ILE A 160 10.14 1.83 7.73
CA ILE A 160 10.98 2.63 6.84
C ILE A 160 11.17 1.82 5.57
N THR A 161 10.84 2.40 4.42
CA THR A 161 11.01 1.77 3.12
C THR A 161 12.00 2.54 2.27
N ASN A 162 12.94 1.80 1.69
CA ASN A 162 13.94 2.31 0.75
C ASN A 162 13.88 1.51 -0.55
N ILE A 163 14.29 2.14 -1.63
CA ILE A 163 14.51 1.49 -2.92
C ILE A 163 16.01 1.45 -3.21
N ILE A 164 16.47 0.35 -3.80
CA ILE A 164 17.85 0.16 -4.26
C ILE A 164 17.80 -0.21 -5.74
N ALA A 165 18.24 0.69 -6.61
CA ALA A 165 18.46 0.42 -8.04
C ALA A 165 19.82 -0.28 -8.21
N LEU A 166 19.85 -1.59 -7.93
CA LEU A 166 21.08 -2.37 -7.97
C LEU A 166 21.52 -2.65 -9.42
N GLN A 167 22.69 -2.16 -9.80
CA GLN A 167 23.29 -2.38 -11.12
C GLN A 167 24.61 -3.17 -11.02
N ASP A 168 25.32 -3.04 -9.89
CA ASP A 168 26.60 -3.69 -9.65
C ASP A 168 26.64 -4.23 -8.22
N ARG A 169 26.99 -3.40 -7.25
CA ARG A 169 27.19 -3.81 -5.87
C ARG A 169 26.62 -2.80 -4.89
N PHE A 170 25.97 -3.32 -3.84
CA PHE A 170 25.51 -2.55 -2.69
C PHE A 170 25.93 -3.25 -1.40
N ILE A 171 26.48 -2.49 -0.45
CA ILE A 171 26.79 -3.00 0.89
C ILE A 171 25.72 -2.50 1.84
N TRP A 172 24.86 -3.41 2.26
CA TRP A 172 23.88 -3.11 3.27
C TRP A 172 24.50 -3.19 4.66
N LYS A 173 24.22 -2.21 5.49
CA LYS A 173 24.55 -2.20 6.91
C LYS A 173 23.31 -1.90 7.70
N ARG A 174 23.07 -2.69 8.75
CA ARG A 174 21.96 -2.48 9.67
C ARG A 174 22.05 -1.10 10.32
N LYS A 175 20.98 -0.30 10.20
CA LYS A 175 20.88 1.04 10.78
C LYS A 175 20.15 1.07 12.13
N LYS A 176 19.20 0.15 12.34
CA LYS A 176 18.37 0.05 13.55
C LYS A 176 18.38 -1.38 14.09
N GLN A 177 18.07 -1.55 15.37
CA GLN A 177 17.90 -2.88 15.98
C GLN A 177 16.52 -3.47 15.61
N ALA A 178 16.30 -3.67 14.34
CA ALA A 178 15.09 -4.23 13.77
C ALA A 178 15.45 -5.21 12.63
N PHE A 179 14.55 -6.11 12.33
CA PHE A 179 14.68 -6.92 11.11
C PHE A 179 14.55 -6.04 9.86
N THR A 180 15.05 -6.54 8.74
CA THR A 180 14.89 -5.91 7.43
C THR A 180 14.28 -6.91 6.48
N VAL A 181 13.39 -6.45 5.60
CA VAL A 181 12.84 -7.27 4.51
C VAL A 181 13.35 -6.71 3.20
N PHE A 182 13.93 -7.57 2.37
CA PHE A 182 14.22 -7.26 0.97
C PHE A 182 13.17 -7.90 0.08
N MET A 183 12.63 -7.13 -0.85
CA MET A 183 11.71 -7.60 -1.88
C MET A 183 12.35 -7.37 -3.25
N CYS A 184 12.55 -8.42 -4.02
CA CYS A 184 13.02 -8.29 -5.39
C CYS A 184 11.87 -7.85 -6.31
N THR A 185 11.78 -6.56 -6.60
CA THR A 185 10.70 -5.98 -7.40
C THR A 185 10.96 -5.99 -8.90
N ASN A 186 12.22 -6.27 -9.31
CA ASN A 186 12.59 -6.35 -10.71
C ASN A 186 13.90 -7.15 -10.89
N GLY A 187 14.00 -7.92 -11.97
CA GLY A 187 15.22 -8.65 -12.32
C GLY A 187 15.62 -9.74 -11.32
N GLN A 188 16.89 -9.78 -11.00
CA GLN A 188 17.47 -10.73 -10.04
C GLN A 188 18.73 -10.13 -9.40
N PHE A 189 19.10 -10.63 -8.22
CA PHE A 189 20.34 -10.27 -7.55
C PHE A 189 20.91 -11.43 -6.73
N GLU A 190 22.17 -11.30 -6.38
CA GLU A 190 22.86 -12.20 -5.46
C GLU A 190 23.10 -11.48 -4.12
N MET A 191 22.95 -12.21 -3.04
CA MET A 191 23.27 -11.74 -1.69
C MET A 191 24.39 -12.60 -1.12
N VAL A 192 25.44 -11.96 -0.64
CA VAL A 192 26.54 -12.66 0.02
C VAL A 192 26.42 -12.51 1.52
N MET A 193 26.32 -13.63 2.20
CA MET A 193 26.22 -13.72 3.65
C MET A 193 27.13 -14.82 4.18
N ASN A 194 28.08 -14.49 5.06
CA ASN A 194 29.03 -15.43 5.65
C ASN A 194 29.81 -16.29 4.61
N GLY A 195 30.09 -15.71 3.44
CA GLY A 195 30.79 -16.39 2.34
C GLY A 195 29.88 -17.26 1.45
N GLU A 196 28.62 -17.41 1.78
CA GLU A 196 27.64 -18.06 0.92
C GLU A 196 26.98 -17.08 -0.03
N ILE A 197 26.68 -17.52 -1.24
CA ILE A 197 25.98 -16.74 -2.27
C ILE A 197 24.58 -17.29 -2.42
N LEU A 198 23.60 -16.45 -2.14
CA LEU A 198 22.18 -16.74 -2.30
C LEU A 198 21.63 -15.93 -3.47
N ARG A 199 20.80 -16.56 -4.30
CA ARG A 199 20.25 -15.96 -5.53
C ARG A 199 18.76 -15.71 -5.37
N TYR A 200 18.34 -14.50 -5.74
CA TYR A 200 16.97 -14.05 -5.66
C TYR A 200 16.52 -13.43 -6.97
N ARG A 201 15.24 -13.58 -7.27
CA ARG A 201 14.61 -13.06 -8.49
C ARG A 201 13.32 -12.29 -8.16
N MET A 202 12.78 -11.60 -9.14
CA MET A 202 11.52 -10.88 -9.01
C MET A 202 10.43 -11.75 -8.36
N GLY A 203 9.79 -11.23 -7.33
CA GLY A 203 8.78 -11.88 -6.49
C GLY A 203 9.33 -12.48 -5.20
N ASP A 204 10.65 -12.72 -5.10
CA ASP A 204 11.23 -13.23 -3.85
C ASP A 204 11.22 -12.15 -2.76
N THR A 205 10.89 -12.60 -1.54
CA THR A 205 10.90 -11.77 -0.33
C THR A 205 11.78 -12.42 0.73
N ILE A 206 12.72 -11.65 1.27
CA ILE A 206 13.76 -12.16 2.17
C ILE A 206 13.72 -11.39 3.48
N LEU A 207 13.57 -12.10 4.59
CA LEU A 207 13.68 -11.52 5.93
C LEU A 207 15.11 -11.66 6.45
N ILE A 208 15.72 -10.55 6.81
CA ILE A 208 17.02 -10.47 7.46
C ILE A 208 16.81 -10.17 8.94
N PRO A 209 17.13 -11.14 9.82
CA PRO A 209 17.00 -10.94 11.27
C PRO A 209 17.87 -9.81 11.79
N ALA A 210 17.45 -9.22 12.92
CA ALA A 210 18.19 -8.11 13.55
C ALA A 210 19.59 -8.48 14.08
N CYS A 211 19.96 -9.75 14.14
CA CYS A 211 21.31 -10.19 14.50
C CYS A 211 22.31 -10.07 13.33
N ILE A 212 21.86 -9.90 12.10
CA ILE A 212 22.75 -9.70 10.93
C ILE A 212 23.10 -8.22 10.82
N GLU A 213 24.37 -7.91 10.77
CA GLU A 213 24.88 -6.52 10.79
C GLU A 213 25.18 -5.97 9.40
N ASN A 214 25.59 -6.81 8.47
CA ASN A 214 25.96 -6.40 7.11
C ASN A 214 25.75 -7.53 6.10
N LEU A 215 25.51 -7.13 4.86
CA LEU A 215 25.37 -7.99 3.68
C LEU A 215 25.99 -7.30 2.46
N THR A 216 26.33 -8.08 1.47
CA THR A 216 26.75 -7.58 0.16
C THR A 216 25.94 -8.24 -0.93
#